data_4aa06995079586befa22def8d17cc239
#
_entry.id   4aa06995079586befa22def8d17cc239
#
_cell.length_a   1.000
_cell.length_b   1.000
_cell.length_c   1.000
_cell.angle_alpha   90.00
_cell.angle_beta   90.00
_cell.angle_gamma   90.00
#
_symmetry.space_group_name_H-M   'P 1'
#
loop_
_entity.id
_entity.type
_entity.pdbx_description
1 polymer ?
#
loop_
_entity_poly.entity_id
_entity_poly.type
_entity_poly.pdbx_seq_one_letter_code
_entity_poly.pdbx_strand_id
1 'polypeptide(L)'
;GSEMCIRDSLQTDYGNIPYGGGSIASSGCGPTSFAMIASYLTGTTITPIDAISWCGNSYYKPGVGTYWSYFQAASDHFGCGAVTQTSDPNQVLQALSEGHPVISSQRAGLFTSGGHFIVLRGVTAGGKVLVNDPNDSSSKNYINREFDMMTEVHATANAYWIFAKK
;
A
#
# COMPACT_ATOMS: atom_id res chain seq x y z
N GLY A 1 3.58 7.86 -12.95
CA GLY A 1 4.91 8.29 -12.60
C GLY A 1 5.70 7.21 -11.87
N SER A 2 6.48 7.64 -10.88
CA SER A 2 7.36 6.73 -10.13
C SER A 2 6.59 5.63 -9.38
N GLU A 3 5.39 5.90 -8.90
CA GLU A 3 4.55 4.89 -8.25
C GLU A 3 4.20 3.72 -9.17
N MET A 4 4.11 3.96 -10.47
CA MET A 4 3.86 2.89 -11.44
C MET A 4 5.08 1.98 -11.61
N CYS A 5 6.29 2.53 -11.47
CA CYS A 5 7.53 1.75 -11.52
C CYS A 5 7.73 0.89 -10.27
N ILE A 6 7.10 1.25 -9.16
CA ILE A 6 7.24 0.55 -7.88
C ILE A 6 6.15 -0.51 -7.70
N ARG A 7 5.02 -0.37 -8.36
CA ARG A 7 3.80 -1.15 -8.15
C ARG A 7 4.00 -2.66 -8.03
N ASP A 8 4.81 -3.24 -8.90
CA ASP A 8 5.06 -4.68 -8.94
C ASP A 8 6.46 -5.07 -8.45
N SER A 9 7.04 -4.25 -7.57
CA SER A 9 8.42 -4.40 -7.10
C SER A 9 8.68 -5.72 -6.38
N LEU A 10 7.64 -6.34 -5.78
CA LEU A 10 7.80 -7.64 -5.13
C LEU A 10 8.21 -8.74 -6.10
N GLN A 11 7.92 -8.58 -7.40
CA GLN A 11 8.21 -9.58 -8.43
C GLN A 11 9.40 -9.20 -9.32
N THR A 12 9.95 -7.99 -9.19
CA THR A 12 10.95 -7.46 -10.10
C THR A 12 12.23 -7.06 -9.37
N ASP A 13 12.65 -5.80 -9.52
CA ASP A 13 13.99 -5.33 -9.15
C ASP A 13 14.29 -5.38 -7.65
N TYR A 14 13.27 -5.30 -6.79
CA TYR A 14 13.45 -5.16 -5.35
C TYR A 14 13.10 -6.42 -4.56
N GLY A 15 12.58 -7.46 -5.22
CA GLY A 15 12.04 -8.64 -4.55
C GLY A 15 13.04 -9.37 -3.65
N ASN A 16 14.31 -9.40 -4.03
CA ASN A 16 15.36 -10.13 -3.31
C ASN A 16 16.06 -9.32 -2.22
N ILE A 17 15.71 -8.05 -2.03
CA ILE A 17 16.33 -7.20 -1.01
C ILE A 17 15.89 -7.69 0.38
N PRO A 18 16.84 -7.91 1.32
CA PRO A 18 16.49 -8.37 2.68
C PRO A 18 15.60 -7.37 3.43
N TYR A 19 14.60 -7.91 4.12
CA TYR A 19 13.75 -7.16 5.04
C TYR A 19 13.37 -8.06 6.21
N GLY A 20 13.85 -7.74 7.40
CA GLY A 20 13.66 -8.55 8.58
C GLY A 20 14.24 -9.95 8.41
N GLY A 21 13.47 -10.99 8.71
CA GLY A 21 13.82 -12.39 8.50
C GLY A 21 13.51 -12.90 7.10
N GLY A 22 13.03 -12.05 6.20
CA GLY A 22 12.67 -12.41 4.84
C GLY A 22 13.25 -11.44 3.83
N SER A 23 12.47 -11.15 2.79
CA SER A 23 12.85 -10.21 1.73
C SER A 23 11.68 -9.24 1.46
N ILE A 24 11.92 -8.26 0.60
CA ILE A 24 10.84 -7.36 0.15
C ILE A 24 9.72 -8.19 -0.50
N ALA A 25 10.05 -9.20 -1.29
CA ALA A 25 9.07 -10.06 -1.95
C ALA A 25 8.19 -10.81 -0.93
N SER A 26 8.76 -11.28 0.18
CA SER A 26 8.02 -12.07 1.17
C SER A 26 7.35 -11.24 2.26
N SER A 27 7.89 -10.05 2.57
CA SER A 27 7.50 -9.31 3.78
C SER A 27 7.33 -7.81 3.56
N GLY A 28 7.64 -7.30 2.38
CA GLY A 28 7.77 -5.87 2.11
C GLY A 28 6.56 -5.18 1.50
N CYS A 29 5.38 -5.80 1.48
CA CYS A 29 4.20 -5.19 0.85
C CYS A 29 3.77 -3.89 1.53
N GLY A 30 3.92 -3.77 2.85
CA GLY A 30 3.63 -2.54 3.59
C GLY A 30 4.56 -1.39 3.16
N PRO A 31 5.89 -1.52 3.33
CA PRO A 31 6.82 -0.49 2.88
C PRO A 31 6.75 -0.20 1.37
N THR A 32 6.51 -1.20 0.52
CA THR A 32 6.37 -0.99 -0.91
C THR A 32 5.11 -0.17 -1.23
N SER A 33 3.99 -0.47 -0.58
CA SER A 33 2.77 0.33 -0.70
C SER A 33 3.00 1.76 -0.24
N PHE A 34 3.69 1.94 0.88
CA PHE A 34 4.06 3.27 1.36
C PHE A 34 4.96 4.01 0.35
N ALA A 35 5.95 3.31 -0.24
CA ALA A 35 6.85 3.91 -1.23
C ALA A 35 6.09 4.46 -2.44
N MET A 36 5.05 3.77 -2.90
CA MET A 36 4.19 4.27 -3.98
C MET A 36 3.50 5.58 -3.59
N ILE A 37 2.91 5.63 -2.40
CA ILE A 37 2.21 6.81 -1.91
C ILE A 37 3.18 7.97 -1.68
N ALA A 38 4.32 7.71 -1.03
CA ALA A 38 5.31 8.73 -0.74
C ALA A 38 5.91 9.32 -2.02
N SER A 39 6.17 8.49 -3.03
CA SER A 39 6.62 8.95 -4.33
C SER A 39 5.62 9.90 -4.98
N TYR A 40 4.34 9.54 -4.91
CA TYR A 40 3.27 10.39 -5.43
C TYR A 40 3.18 11.73 -4.67
N LEU A 41 3.16 11.68 -3.34
CA LEU A 41 2.95 12.88 -2.50
C LEU A 41 4.15 13.83 -2.54
N THR A 42 5.36 13.32 -2.57
CA THR A 42 6.58 14.14 -2.56
C THR A 42 7.03 14.59 -3.95
N GLY A 43 6.55 13.93 -5.01
CA GLY A 43 7.02 14.17 -6.37
C GLY A 43 8.43 13.66 -6.63
N THR A 44 8.99 12.88 -5.71
CA THR A 44 10.34 12.31 -5.77
C THR A 44 10.24 10.80 -5.68
N THR A 45 11.05 10.08 -6.45
CA THR A 45 11.05 8.61 -6.38
C THR A 45 11.57 8.13 -5.02
N ILE A 46 10.70 7.48 -4.26
CA ILE A 46 11.04 6.79 -3.01
C ILE A 46 10.87 5.30 -3.29
N THR A 47 11.99 4.57 -3.25
CA THR A 47 11.99 3.14 -3.57
C THR A 47 11.59 2.31 -2.34
N PRO A 48 11.23 1.03 -2.51
CA PRO A 48 11.06 0.13 -1.37
C PRO A 48 12.30 0.04 -0.47
N ILE A 49 13.51 0.16 -1.05
CA ILE A 49 14.75 0.23 -0.27
C ILE A 49 14.77 1.47 0.60
N ASP A 50 14.45 2.64 0.05
CA ASP A 50 14.37 3.89 0.82
C ASP A 50 13.36 3.77 1.96
N ALA A 51 12.23 3.13 1.68
CA ALA A 51 11.13 2.98 2.66
C ALA A 51 11.51 2.12 3.87
N ILE A 52 12.51 1.23 3.77
CA ILE A 52 12.96 0.39 4.88
C ILE A 52 14.32 0.80 5.44
N SER A 53 15.19 1.45 4.66
CA SER A 53 16.58 1.75 5.07
C SER A 53 16.66 2.66 6.29
N TRP A 54 15.78 3.63 6.41
CA TRP A 54 15.77 4.58 7.52
C TRP A 54 15.46 3.93 8.87
N CYS A 55 14.68 2.85 8.88
CA CYS A 55 14.22 2.20 10.11
C CYS A 55 14.74 0.77 10.28
N GLY A 56 15.33 0.19 9.24
CA GLY A 56 15.79 -1.20 9.27
C GLY A 56 14.64 -2.15 9.61
N ASN A 57 14.84 -2.98 10.64
CA ASN A 57 13.88 -3.97 11.09
C ASN A 57 12.95 -3.49 12.21
N SER A 58 12.98 -2.20 12.56
CA SER A 58 12.25 -1.67 13.73
C SER A 58 10.74 -1.89 13.63
N TYR A 59 10.18 -1.93 12.43
CA TYR A 59 8.75 -2.12 12.19
C TYR A 59 8.44 -3.48 11.54
N TYR A 60 9.42 -4.37 11.46
CA TYR A 60 9.22 -5.71 10.95
C TYR A 60 8.55 -6.58 12.01
N LYS A 61 7.42 -7.21 11.64
CA LYS A 61 6.68 -8.15 12.51
C LYS A 61 6.96 -9.56 12.04
N PRO A 62 7.68 -10.39 12.84
CA PRO A 62 8.01 -11.76 12.44
C PRO A 62 6.78 -12.58 12.08
N GLY A 63 6.82 -13.26 10.94
CA GLY A 63 5.74 -14.11 10.46
C GLY A 63 4.55 -13.35 9.83
N VAL A 64 4.55 -12.02 9.88
CA VAL A 64 3.43 -11.20 9.37
C VAL A 64 3.88 -10.18 8.34
N GLY A 65 4.98 -9.48 8.59
CA GLY A 65 5.55 -8.47 7.69
C GLY A 65 5.81 -7.14 8.38
N THR A 66 4.83 -6.25 8.45
CA THR A 66 5.04 -4.88 8.93
C THR A 66 4.02 -4.54 10.02
N TYR A 67 4.51 -3.95 11.13
CA TYR A 67 3.63 -3.39 12.15
C TYR A 67 2.87 -2.18 11.58
N TRP A 68 1.62 -2.02 11.99
CA TRP A 68 0.76 -0.94 11.51
C TRP A 68 1.27 0.46 11.89
N SER A 69 2.00 0.57 12.99
CA SER A 69 2.63 1.83 13.41
C SER A 69 3.67 2.36 12.41
N TYR A 70 4.14 1.53 11.49
CA TYR A 70 5.07 1.93 10.43
C TYR A 70 4.53 3.11 9.60
N PHE A 71 3.24 3.10 9.26
CA PHE A 71 2.70 4.05 8.29
C PHE A 71 2.78 5.50 8.76
N GLN A 72 2.41 5.79 10.02
CA GLN A 72 2.54 7.15 10.55
C GLN A 72 4.02 7.51 10.72
N ALA A 73 4.85 6.58 11.23
CA ALA A 73 6.27 6.84 11.44
C ALA A 73 7.00 7.13 10.12
N ALA A 74 6.72 6.35 9.08
CA ALA A 74 7.29 6.57 7.76
C ALA A 74 6.80 7.90 7.15
N SER A 75 5.53 8.20 7.29
CA SER A 75 4.97 9.48 6.82
C SER A 75 5.66 10.66 7.49
N ASP A 76 5.91 10.57 8.80
CA ASP A 76 6.64 11.61 9.53
C ASP A 76 8.09 11.74 9.02
N HIS A 77 8.75 10.62 8.79
CA HIS A 77 10.13 10.61 8.30
C HIS A 77 10.27 11.25 6.91
N PHE A 78 9.37 10.95 6.00
CA PHE A 78 9.42 11.43 4.62
C PHE A 78 8.63 12.72 4.37
N GLY A 79 8.02 13.28 5.41
CA GLY A 79 7.29 14.55 5.30
C GLY A 79 5.96 14.44 4.53
N CYS A 80 5.28 13.30 4.63
CA CYS A 80 4.02 13.06 3.93
C CYS A 80 2.78 13.48 4.70
N GLY A 81 2.92 13.99 5.92
CA GLY A 81 1.81 14.52 6.71
C GLY A 81 1.10 13.48 7.58
N ALA A 82 -0.06 13.85 8.10
CA ALA A 82 -0.84 13.00 9.01
C ALA A 82 -1.44 11.80 8.29
N VAL A 83 -1.51 10.67 9.01
CA VAL A 83 -2.13 9.44 8.53
C VAL A 83 -3.30 9.10 9.46
N THR A 84 -4.47 8.85 8.89
CA THR A 84 -5.67 8.50 9.63
C THR A 84 -5.98 7.02 9.44
N GLN A 85 -5.97 6.26 10.53
CA GLN A 85 -6.37 4.86 10.52
C GLN A 85 -7.87 4.76 10.72
N THR A 86 -8.54 3.94 9.92
CA THR A 86 -9.99 3.71 10.03
C THR A 86 -10.35 2.30 9.55
N SER A 87 -11.52 1.83 9.95
CA SER A 87 -12.15 0.61 9.42
C SER A 87 -13.45 0.92 8.66
N ASP A 88 -13.79 2.19 8.50
CA ASP A 88 -15.04 2.62 7.85
C ASP A 88 -14.85 2.76 6.33
N PRO A 89 -15.49 1.90 5.50
CA PRO A 89 -15.35 1.97 4.06
C PRO A 89 -15.93 3.26 3.46
N ASN A 90 -16.92 3.86 4.09
CA ASN A 90 -17.51 5.12 3.61
C ASN A 90 -16.54 6.28 3.80
N GLN A 91 -15.81 6.31 4.92
CA GLN A 91 -14.75 7.29 5.15
C GLN A 91 -13.64 7.13 4.11
N VAL A 92 -13.29 5.91 3.75
CA VAL A 92 -12.29 5.62 2.71
C VAL A 92 -12.75 6.11 1.35
N LEU A 93 -14.00 5.82 0.95
CA LEU A 93 -14.55 6.30 -0.33
C LEU A 93 -14.55 7.82 -0.40
N GLN A 94 -14.94 8.50 0.68
CA GLN A 94 -14.92 9.95 0.75
C GLN A 94 -13.49 10.49 0.57
N ALA A 95 -12.52 9.91 1.28
CA ALA A 95 -11.12 10.31 1.18
C ALA A 95 -10.57 10.12 -0.24
N LEU A 96 -10.87 8.99 -0.88
CA LEU A 96 -10.45 8.74 -2.26
C LEU A 96 -11.06 9.76 -3.22
N SER A 97 -12.33 10.11 -3.03
CA SER A 97 -13.00 11.12 -3.88
C SER A 97 -12.39 12.51 -3.72
N GLU A 98 -11.76 12.77 -2.60
CA GLU A 98 -11.08 14.05 -2.29
C GLU A 98 -9.60 14.05 -2.70
N GLY A 99 -9.08 12.95 -3.22
CA GLY A 99 -7.70 12.85 -3.69
C GLY A 99 -6.70 12.30 -2.67
N HIS A 100 -7.16 11.74 -1.57
CA HIS A 100 -6.30 11.08 -0.59
C HIS A 100 -5.99 9.65 -1.01
N PRO A 101 -4.72 9.25 -1.16
CA PRO A 101 -4.39 7.85 -1.34
C PRO A 101 -4.54 7.08 -0.03
N VAL A 102 -4.86 5.79 -0.13
CA VAL A 102 -5.17 4.95 1.02
C VAL A 102 -4.39 3.63 0.91
N ILE A 103 -3.89 3.12 2.03
CA ILE A 103 -3.38 1.74 2.12
C ILE A 103 -4.46 0.91 2.81
N SER A 104 -4.71 -0.30 2.28
CA SER A 104 -5.58 -1.29 2.91
C SER A 104 -4.79 -2.51 3.33
N SER A 105 -4.99 -2.95 4.58
CA SER A 105 -4.56 -4.26 5.05
C SER A 105 -5.61 -5.27 4.67
N GLN A 106 -5.21 -6.31 3.95
CA GLN A 106 -6.10 -7.35 3.43
C GLN A 106 -5.76 -8.70 4.07
N ARG A 107 -6.80 -9.44 4.46
CA ARG A 107 -6.69 -10.86 4.83
C ARG A 107 -6.96 -11.74 3.61
N ALA A 108 -6.85 -13.06 3.76
CA ALA A 108 -7.04 -14.01 2.67
C ALA A 108 -8.36 -13.78 1.92
N GLY A 109 -8.29 -13.77 0.61
CA GLY A 109 -9.42 -13.53 -0.29
C GLY A 109 -8.95 -13.14 -1.68
N LEU A 110 -9.62 -12.16 -2.29
CA LEU A 110 -9.35 -11.77 -3.67
C LEU A 110 -7.90 -11.32 -3.90
N PHE A 111 -7.33 -10.54 -2.97
CA PHE A 111 -6.03 -9.90 -3.17
C PHE A 111 -4.84 -10.75 -2.73
N THR A 112 -5.05 -11.71 -1.85
CA THR A 112 -3.96 -12.49 -1.26
C THR A 112 -4.48 -13.83 -0.74
N SER A 113 -3.58 -14.80 -0.62
CA SER A 113 -3.87 -16.07 0.04
C SER A 113 -3.61 -16.02 1.55
N GLY A 114 -2.90 -15.01 2.03
CA GLY A 114 -2.56 -14.80 3.44
C GLY A 114 -2.89 -13.39 3.89
N GLY A 115 -1.86 -12.62 4.30
CA GLY A 115 -1.97 -11.21 4.63
C GLY A 115 -1.27 -10.37 3.57
N HIS A 116 -1.76 -9.15 3.34
CA HIS A 116 -1.20 -8.27 2.30
C HIS A 116 -1.59 -6.83 2.55
N PHE A 117 -0.81 -5.90 1.98
CA PHE A 117 -1.17 -4.48 1.90
C PHE A 117 -1.27 -4.09 0.44
N ILE A 118 -2.29 -3.30 0.11
CA ILE A 118 -2.50 -2.75 -1.23
C ILE A 118 -2.75 -1.25 -1.14
N VAL A 119 -2.49 -0.55 -2.24
CA VAL A 119 -2.80 0.88 -2.35
C VAL A 119 -4.13 1.05 -3.06
N LEU A 120 -5.02 1.84 -2.48
CA LEU A 120 -6.21 2.34 -3.13
C LEU A 120 -5.85 3.74 -3.64
N ARG A 121 -5.71 3.88 -4.97
CA ARG A 121 -5.18 5.12 -5.55
C ARG A 121 -6.26 6.11 -5.94
N GLY A 122 -7.51 5.68 -6.03
CA GLY A 122 -8.58 6.56 -6.44
C GLY A 122 -9.91 5.85 -6.54
N VAL A 123 -10.93 6.61 -6.87
CA VAL A 123 -12.28 6.13 -7.12
C VAL A 123 -12.77 6.74 -8.44
N THR A 124 -13.49 5.93 -9.24
CA THR A 124 -14.05 6.38 -10.52
C THR A 124 -15.35 7.15 -10.31
N ALA A 125 -15.83 7.83 -11.35
CA ALA A 125 -17.14 8.49 -11.34
C ALA A 125 -18.28 7.52 -11.01
N GLY A 126 -18.11 6.24 -11.35
CA GLY A 126 -19.08 5.20 -11.02
C GLY A 126 -18.95 4.61 -9.61
N GLY A 127 -18.05 5.14 -8.79
CA GLY A 127 -17.86 4.67 -7.41
C GLY A 127 -16.99 3.42 -7.26
N LYS A 128 -16.31 3.02 -8.31
CA LYS A 128 -15.38 1.87 -8.28
C LYS A 128 -13.99 2.28 -7.83
N VAL A 129 -13.30 1.39 -7.11
CA VAL A 129 -11.98 1.66 -6.54
C VAL A 129 -10.88 1.20 -7.50
N LEU A 130 -9.85 2.03 -7.62
CA LEU A 130 -8.65 1.74 -8.40
C LEU A 130 -7.53 1.32 -7.46
N VAL A 131 -6.83 0.24 -7.79
CA VAL A 131 -5.86 -0.41 -6.91
C VAL A 131 -4.48 -0.45 -7.56
N ASN A 132 -3.44 -0.14 -6.76
CA ASN A 132 -2.06 -0.47 -7.05
C ASN A 132 -1.62 -1.56 -6.07
N ASP A 133 -1.44 -2.77 -6.56
CA ASP A 133 -0.99 -3.90 -5.76
C ASP A 133 0.54 -4.03 -5.89
N PRO A 134 1.32 -3.97 -4.78
CA PRO A 134 2.77 -4.16 -4.86
C PRO A 134 3.18 -5.52 -5.42
N ASN A 135 2.28 -6.49 -5.40
CA ASN A 135 2.49 -7.82 -5.98
C ASN A 135 1.63 -8.06 -7.23
N ASP A 136 1.31 -7.00 -7.98
CA ASP A 136 0.57 -7.13 -9.22
C ASP A 136 1.43 -7.83 -10.30
N SER A 137 0.75 -8.41 -11.28
CA SER A 137 1.41 -9.15 -12.38
C SER A 137 0.56 -9.02 -13.64
N SER A 138 1.13 -9.43 -14.76
CA SER A 138 0.39 -9.45 -16.03
C SER A 138 -0.84 -10.37 -15.99
N SER A 139 -0.79 -11.44 -15.21
CA SER A 139 -1.93 -12.36 -15.05
C SER A 139 -3.02 -11.80 -14.14
N LYS A 140 -2.65 -11.09 -13.08
CA LYS A 140 -3.60 -10.38 -12.20
C LYS A 140 -4.19 -9.15 -12.89
N ASN A 141 -3.31 -8.32 -13.46
CA ASN A 141 -3.66 -7.10 -14.18
C ASN A 141 -4.60 -6.16 -13.39
N TYR A 142 -4.36 -6.04 -12.09
CA TYR A 142 -5.21 -5.25 -11.20
C TYR A 142 -5.12 -3.75 -11.50
N ILE A 143 -4.01 -3.28 -12.08
CA ILE A 143 -3.84 -1.87 -12.48
C ILE A 143 -4.91 -1.41 -13.48
N ASN A 144 -5.42 -2.32 -14.31
CA ASN A 144 -6.42 -2.03 -15.34
C ASN A 144 -7.84 -2.46 -14.94
N ARG A 145 -8.03 -2.90 -13.70
CA ARG A 145 -9.31 -3.37 -13.19
C ARG A 145 -9.89 -2.37 -12.21
N GLU A 146 -11.22 -2.23 -12.23
CA GLU A 146 -11.97 -1.51 -11.21
C GLU A 146 -12.58 -2.50 -10.22
N PHE A 147 -12.63 -2.10 -8.94
CA PHE A 147 -13.10 -2.96 -7.86
C PHE A 147 -14.29 -2.34 -7.15
N ASP A 148 -15.25 -3.18 -6.73
CA ASP A 148 -16.32 -2.74 -5.84
C ASP A 148 -15.81 -2.61 -4.41
N MET A 149 -16.05 -1.45 -3.78
CA MET A 149 -15.54 -1.21 -2.42
C MET A 149 -16.12 -2.20 -1.42
N MET A 150 -17.42 -2.40 -1.41
CA MET A 150 -18.08 -3.19 -0.35
C MET A 150 -17.92 -4.69 -0.55
N THR A 151 -18.02 -5.19 -1.78
CA THR A 151 -18.06 -6.63 -2.06
C THR A 151 -16.68 -7.21 -2.36
N GLU A 152 -15.71 -6.39 -2.76
CA GLU A 152 -14.38 -6.84 -3.15
C GLU A 152 -13.29 -6.33 -2.21
N VAL A 153 -13.18 -5.03 -1.99
CA VAL A 153 -12.11 -4.46 -1.15
C VAL A 153 -12.41 -4.65 0.32
N HIS A 154 -13.58 -4.19 0.76
CA HIS A 154 -13.94 -4.20 2.18
C HIS A 154 -14.26 -5.60 2.70
N ALA A 155 -14.68 -6.51 1.83
CA ALA A 155 -15.01 -7.88 2.20
C ALA A 155 -13.87 -8.60 2.92
N THR A 156 -12.62 -8.27 2.61
CA THR A 156 -11.42 -8.88 3.19
C THR A 156 -10.47 -7.86 3.82
N ALA A 157 -10.91 -6.64 4.06
CA ALA A 157 -10.09 -5.61 4.69
C ALA A 157 -10.04 -5.77 6.20
N ASN A 158 -8.87 -5.56 6.79
CA ASN A 158 -8.69 -5.46 8.24
C ASN A 158 -8.77 -4.02 8.72
N ALA A 159 -8.12 -3.11 7.97
CA ALA A 159 -8.03 -1.69 8.31
C ALA A 159 -7.54 -0.90 7.11
N TYR A 160 -7.63 0.42 7.22
CA TYR A 160 -7.20 1.36 6.20
C TYR A 160 -6.39 2.50 6.83
N TRP A 161 -5.43 3.03 6.06
CA TRP A 161 -4.66 4.21 6.41
C TRP A 161 -4.83 5.24 5.31
N ILE A 162 -5.44 6.37 5.66
CA ILE A 162 -5.70 7.48 4.76
C ILE A 162 -4.55 8.47 4.89
N PHE A 163 -3.88 8.76 3.77
CA PHE A 163 -2.75 9.70 3.73
C PHE A 163 -3.22 11.09 3.32
N ALA A 164 -2.33 12.07 3.46
CA ALA A 164 -2.61 13.42 2.98
C ALA A 164 -2.79 13.43 1.47
N LYS A 165 -3.55 14.37 0.95
CA LYS A 165 -3.63 14.58 -0.50
C LYS A 165 -2.45 15.43 -0.97
N LYS A 166 -2.12 15.27 -2.23
CA LYS A 166 -1.02 16.03 -2.85
C LYS A 166 -1.34 17.51 -2.98
#